data_050e96cf88dc40fa7fc487c13ae884f4
#
_entry.id   050e96cf88dc40fa7fc487c13ae884f4
#
_cell.length_a   1.000
_cell.length_b   1.000
_cell.length_c   1.000
_cell.angle_alpha   90.00
_cell.angle_beta   90.00
_cell.angle_gamma   90.00
#
_symmetry.space_group_name_H-M   'P 1'
#
loop_
_entity.id
_entity.type
_entity.pdbx_description
1 polymer ?
#
loop_
_entity_poly.entity_id
_entity_poly.type
_entity_poly.pdbx_seq_one_letter_code
_entity_poly.pdbx_strand_id
1 'polypeptide(L)'
;MQQPIYREISLRPQTAQFFIDELPLLLLCPVGLVYGGMENAPLASIATLLAVLLSLILIYRLIYLKRIRYHVGSEQLTAEHGVFQRSIGYIELYRVVDFHEQQSLLQQIFGLKTVTVLSMDRTTHKLELTGLPKRINIVDIIRDRVEFNKQRKGIYEITNH
;
A
#
# COMPACT_ATOMS: atom_id res chain seq x y z
N MET A 1 1.89 -29.54 21.65
CA MET A 1 2.65 -28.58 20.86
C MET A 1 2.27 -27.16 21.33
N GLN A 2 3.23 -26.41 21.89
CA GLN A 2 3.00 -25.03 22.29
C GLN A 2 2.76 -24.21 21.01
N GLN A 3 1.64 -23.52 20.94
CA GLN A 3 1.35 -22.61 19.82
C GLN A 3 2.33 -21.45 19.90
N PRO A 4 3.10 -21.15 18.84
CA PRO A 4 3.88 -19.93 18.80
C PRO A 4 2.91 -18.73 18.88
N ILE A 5 3.08 -17.90 19.91
CA ILE A 5 2.30 -16.67 20.08
C ILE A 5 2.86 -15.66 19.09
N TYR A 6 2.27 -15.61 17.88
CA TYR A 6 2.61 -14.57 16.92
C TYR A 6 2.06 -13.23 17.37
N ARG A 7 2.96 -12.29 17.66
CA ARG A 7 2.58 -10.92 17.99
C ARG A 7 2.01 -10.24 16.74
N GLU A 8 0.89 -9.53 16.87
CA GLU A 8 0.34 -8.71 15.80
C GLU A 8 1.33 -7.64 15.37
N ILE A 9 1.51 -7.49 14.05
CA ILE A 9 2.38 -6.49 13.45
C ILE A 9 1.48 -5.52 12.70
N SER A 10 1.59 -4.23 13.05
CA SER A 10 0.91 -3.16 12.33
C SER A 10 1.93 -2.37 11.51
N LEU A 11 1.68 -2.26 10.23
CA LEU A 11 2.50 -1.53 9.27
C LEU A 11 1.70 -0.42 8.61
N ARG A 12 2.40 0.61 8.14
CA ARG A 12 1.81 1.71 7.39
C ARG A 12 2.71 2.07 6.22
N PRO A 13 2.13 2.55 5.11
CA PRO A 13 2.91 3.14 4.04
C PRO A 13 3.75 4.31 4.57
N GLN A 14 4.97 4.43 4.09
CA GLN A 14 5.78 5.61 4.37
C GLN A 14 5.31 6.81 3.55
N THR A 15 5.43 8.01 4.13
CA THR A 15 5.04 9.26 3.46
C THR A 15 5.81 9.49 2.16
N ALA A 16 7.02 8.94 2.03
CA ALA A 16 7.80 8.99 0.80
C ALA A 16 7.07 8.36 -0.39
N GLN A 17 6.20 7.36 -0.16
CA GLN A 17 5.37 6.78 -1.21
C GLN A 17 4.44 7.82 -1.85
N PHE A 18 3.90 8.76 -1.08
CA PHE A 18 3.09 9.86 -1.62
C PHE A 18 3.86 10.69 -2.65
N PHE A 19 5.12 11.03 -2.37
CA PHE A 19 5.93 11.79 -3.33
C PHE A 19 6.25 11.00 -4.59
N ILE A 20 6.34 9.68 -4.49
CA ILE A 20 6.56 8.79 -5.65
C ILE A 20 5.30 8.74 -6.52
N ASP A 21 4.14 8.54 -5.91
CA ASP A 21 2.88 8.35 -6.63
C ASP A 21 2.36 9.65 -7.24
N GLU A 22 2.56 10.77 -6.55
CA GLU A 22 1.99 12.07 -6.93
C GLU A 22 3.02 13.04 -7.52
N LEU A 23 4.22 12.56 -7.88
CA LEU A 23 5.30 13.40 -8.42
C LEU A 23 4.86 14.31 -9.57
N PRO A 24 4.09 13.85 -10.59
CA PRO A 24 3.65 14.71 -11.67
C PRO A 24 2.75 15.85 -11.19
N LEU A 25 1.82 15.58 -10.29
CA LEU A 25 0.91 16.58 -9.73
C LEU A 25 1.63 17.57 -8.81
N LEU A 26 2.61 17.09 -8.05
CA LEU A 26 3.46 17.92 -7.18
C LEU A 26 4.30 18.93 -7.97
N LEU A 27 4.67 18.59 -9.21
CA LEU A 27 5.37 19.51 -10.12
C LEU A 27 4.39 20.44 -10.84
N LEU A 28 3.22 19.94 -11.23
CA LEU A 28 2.23 20.69 -12.01
C LEU A 28 1.55 21.79 -11.18
N CYS A 29 1.23 21.52 -9.90
CA CYS A 29 0.53 22.49 -9.06
C CYS A 29 1.30 23.81 -8.87
N PRO A 30 2.59 23.82 -8.48
CA PRO A 30 3.35 25.07 -8.36
C PRO A 30 3.47 25.82 -9.68
N VAL A 31 3.68 25.12 -10.80
CA VAL A 31 3.77 25.72 -12.13
C VAL A 31 2.45 26.43 -12.49
N GLY A 32 1.31 25.78 -12.24
CA GLY A 32 0.00 26.35 -12.47
C GLY A 32 -0.28 27.58 -11.60
N LEU A 33 0.16 27.58 -10.34
CA LEU A 33 0.03 28.73 -9.44
C LEU A 33 0.90 29.91 -9.88
N VAL A 34 2.14 29.64 -10.27
CA VAL A 34 3.07 30.68 -10.77
C VAL A 34 2.52 31.31 -12.05
N TYR A 35 2.08 30.47 -13.02
CA TYR A 35 1.49 30.95 -14.26
C TYR A 35 0.22 31.78 -14.01
N GLY A 36 -0.63 31.32 -13.10
CA GLY A 36 -1.86 32.03 -12.73
C GLY A 36 -1.65 33.35 -12.01
N GLY A 37 -0.47 33.56 -11.38
CA GLY A 37 -0.07 34.83 -10.76
C GLY A 37 0.59 35.82 -11.71
N MET A 38 0.84 35.45 -12.98
CA MET A 38 1.47 36.37 -13.94
C MET A 38 0.42 37.38 -14.48
N GLU A 39 0.77 38.66 -14.37
CA GLU A 39 -0.07 39.73 -14.96
C GLU A 39 -0.12 39.58 -16.47
N ASN A 40 -1.33 39.75 -17.06
CA ASN A 40 -1.60 39.65 -18.51
C ASN A 40 -1.39 38.26 -19.14
N ALA A 41 -1.21 37.19 -18.37
CA ALA A 41 -1.17 35.84 -18.94
C ALA A 41 -2.58 35.43 -19.44
N PRO A 42 -2.71 34.92 -20.66
CA PRO A 42 -4.00 34.43 -21.15
C PRO A 42 -4.46 33.27 -20.29
N LEU A 43 -5.74 33.24 -19.94
CA LEU A 43 -6.32 32.14 -19.10
C LEU A 43 -5.73 32.00 -17.70
N ALA A 44 -5.04 33.00 -17.16
CA ALA A 44 -4.43 32.96 -15.81
C ALA A 44 -5.44 32.55 -14.73
N SER A 45 -6.65 33.09 -14.74
CA SER A 45 -7.70 32.75 -13.77
C SER A 45 -8.11 31.29 -13.83
N ILE A 46 -8.16 30.71 -15.03
CA ILE A 46 -8.48 29.28 -15.20
C ILE A 46 -7.33 28.42 -14.69
N ALA A 47 -6.09 28.79 -15.00
CA ALA A 47 -4.91 28.08 -14.52
C ALA A 47 -4.83 28.08 -12.99
N THR A 48 -5.12 29.23 -12.35
CA THR A 48 -5.18 29.33 -10.89
C THR A 48 -6.26 28.43 -10.31
N LEU A 49 -7.46 28.46 -10.87
CA LEU A 49 -8.56 27.61 -10.40
C LEU A 49 -8.21 26.13 -10.49
N LEU A 50 -7.66 25.70 -11.62
CA LEU A 50 -7.22 24.30 -11.80
C LEU A 50 -6.11 23.92 -10.82
N ALA A 51 -5.12 24.77 -10.61
CA ALA A 51 -4.03 24.52 -9.69
C ALA A 51 -4.53 24.39 -8.23
N VAL A 52 -5.50 25.21 -7.83
CA VAL A 52 -6.16 25.11 -6.52
C VAL A 52 -6.90 23.77 -6.38
N LEU A 53 -7.69 23.39 -7.39
CA LEU A 53 -8.39 22.09 -7.37
C LEU A 53 -7.42 20.91 -7.30
N LEU A 54 -6.34 20.92 -8.06
CA LEU A 54 -5.31 19.89 -8.00
C LEU A 54 -4.62 19.85 -6.63
N SER A 55 -4.39 21.00 -6.01
CA SER A 55 -3.82 21.07 -4.65
C SER A 55 -4.75 20.43 -3.62
N LEU A 56 -6.07 20.63 -3.73
CA LEU A 56 -7.04 19.96 -2.86
C LEU A 56 -7.02 18.43 -3.05
N ILE A 57 -6.89 17.97 -4.29
CA ILE A 57 -6.74 16.53 -4.60
C ILE A 57 -5.47 15.97 -3.96
N LEU A 58 -4.33 16.68 -4.04
CA LEU A 58 -3.08 16.26 -3.40
C LEU A 58 -3.22 16.14 -1.87
N ILE A 59 -3.87 17.12 -1.24
CA ILE A 59 -4.15 17.07 0.21
C ILE A 59 -5.00 15.84 0.55
N TYR A 60 -6.05 15.58 -0.22
CA TYR A 60 -6.90 14.40 -0.02
C TYR A 60 -6.09 13.10 -0.15
N ARG A 61 -5.26 12.97 -1.19
CA ARG A 61 -4.43 11.78 -1.42
C ARG A 61 -3.40 11.56 -0.31
N LEU A 62 -2.81 12.65 0.23
CA LEU A 62 -1.91 12.56 1.39
C LEU A 62 -2.64 12.04 2.64
N ILE A 63 -3.85 12.55 2.89
CA ILE A 63 -4.68 12.06 4.01
C ILE A 63 -5.05 10.60 3.79
N TYR A 64 -5.43 10.22 2.56
CA TYR A 64 -5.77 8.85 2.21
C TYR A 64 -4.61 7.88 2.49
N LEU A 65 -3.39 8.20 2.03
CA LEU A 65 -2.20 7.39 2.27
C LEU A 65 -1.94 7.20 3.78
N LYS A 66 -2.05 8.26 4.57
CA LYS A 66 -1.86 8.20 6.03
C LYS A 66 -2.92 7.38 6.76
N ARG A 67 -4.08 7.13 6.13
CA ARG A 67 -5.16 6.29 6.68
C ARG A 67 -4.97 4.82 6.39
N ILE A 68 -4.11 4.45 5.45
CA ILE A 68 -3.82 3.05 5.14
C ILE A 68 -3.11 2.39 6.32
N ARG A 69 -3.58 1.21 6.70
CA ARG A 69 -2.98 0.37 7.73
C ARG A 69 -2.99 -1.09 7.28
N TYR A 70 -1.89 -1.76 7.51
CA TYR A 70 -1.75 -3.19 7.28
C TYR A 70 -1.54 -3.88 8.61
N HIS A 71 -2.34 -4.90 8.91
CA HIS A 71 -2.20 -5.70 10.11
C HIS A 71 -1.93 -7.15 9.73
N VAL A 72 -0.82 -7.67 10.23
CA VAL A 72 -0.45 -9.08 10.09
C VAL A 72 -0.74 -9.76 11.43
N GLY A 73 -1.87 -10.45 11.49
CA GLY A 73 -2.28 -11.24 12.65
C GLY A 73 -1.68 -12.63 12.65
N SER A 74 -2.10 -13.47 13.58
CA SER A 74 -1.72 -14.88 13.65
C SER A 74 -2.40 -15.73 12.56
N GLU A 75 -3.62 -15.40 12.15
CA GLU A 75 -4.44 -16.17 11.22
C GLU A 75 -4.87 -15.40 9.99
N GLN A 76 -4.87 -14.06 10.08
CA GLN A 76 -5.39 -13.18 9.03
C GLN A 76 -4.42 -12.04 8.74
N LEU A 77 -4.37 -11.67 7.46
CA LEU A 77 -3.76 -10.44 6.97
C LEU A 77 -4.88 -9.47 6.61
N THR A 78 -4.83 -8.25 7.15
CA THR A 78 -5.84 -7.22 6.86
C THR A 78 -5.20 -5.96 6.31
N ALA A 79 -5.87 -5.34 5.34
CA ALA A 79 -5.53 -4.02 4.83
C ALA A 79 -6.73 -3.09 4.98
N GLU A 80 -6.53 -2.04 5.74
CA GLU A 80 -7.52 -0.99 5.95
C GLU A 80 -7.17 0.22 5.11
N HIS A 81 -8.15 0.81 4.44
CA HIS A 81 -7.99 2.04 3.68
C HIS A 81 -9.30 2.84 3.65
N GLY A 82 -9.18 4.12 3.32
CA GLY A 82 -10.30 5.04 3.14
C GLY A 82 -10.31 6.20 4.13
N VAL A 83 -10.84 7.34 3.68
CA VAL A 83 -10.97 8.58 4.46
C VAL A 83 -12.40 8.74 4.95
N PHE A 84 -13.37 8.79 4.03
CA PHE A 84 -14.79 8.95 4.33
C PHE A 84 -15.48 7.60 4.55
N GLN A 85 -15.14 6.62 3.74
CA GLN A 85 -15.63 5.25 3.86
C GLN A 85 -14.44 4.34 4.18
N ARG A 86 -14.51 3.63 5.30
CA ARG A 86 -13.49 2.65 5.68
C ARG A 86 -13.77 1.33 4.97
N SER A 87 -12.80 0.85 4.22
CA SER A 87 -12.81 -0.47 3.61
C SER A 87 -11.72 -1.32 4.24
N ILE A 88 -12.03 -2.56 4.53
CA ILE A 88 -11.11 -3.52 5.14
C ILE A 88 -11.10 -4.78 4.27
N GLY A 89 -9.96 -5.07 3.66
CA GLY A 89 -9.72 -6.33 2.97
C GLY A 89 -9.13 -7.35 3.95
N TYR A 90 -9.66 -8.57 3.94
CA TYR A 90 -9.20 -9.68 4.75
C TYR A 90 -8.69 -10.80 3.87
N ILE A 91 -7.53 -11.37 4.21
CA ILE A 91 -7.03 -12.63 3.65
C ILE A 91 -6.72 -13.57 4.81
N GLU A 92 -7.28 -14.77 4.76
CA GLU A 92 -6.90 -15.84 5.68
C GLU A 92 -5.55 -16.43 5.27
N LEU A 93 -4.59 -16.45 6.17
CA LEU A 93 -3.20 -16.82 5.87
C LEU A 93 -3.06 -18.21 5.25
N TYR A 94 -3.88 -19.18 5.67
CA TYR A 94 -3.84 -20.52 5.07
C TYR A 94 -4.28 -20.57 3.59
N ARG A 95 -4.94 -19.51 3.09
CA ARG A 95 -5.35 -19.38 1.69
C ARG A 95 -4.35 -18.66 0.80
N VAL A 96 -3.26 -18.16 1.39
CA VAL A 96 -2.20 -17.49 0.65
C VAL A 96 -1.47 -18.51 -0.22
N VAL A 97 -1.28 -18.15 -1.49
CA VAL A 97 -0.66 -19.00 -2.52
C VAL A 97 0.74 -18.52 -2.85
N ASP A 98 0.89 -17.20 -3.07
CA ASP A 98 2.15 -16.66 -3.56
C ASP A 98 2.37 -15.21 -3.12
N PHE A 99 3.61 -14.77 -3.22
CA PHE A 99 4.06 -13.42 -2.90
C PHE A 99 4.83 -12.85 -4.09
N HIS A 100 4.51 -11.61 -4.44
CA HIS A 100 5.26 -10.87 -5.44
C HIS A 100 5.80 -9.57 -4.83
N GLU A 101 7.12 -9.41 -4.83
CA GLU A 101 7.78 -8.20 -4.36
C GLU A 101 8.26 -7.38 -5.56
N GLN A 102 7.94 -6.10 -5.60
CA GLN A 102 8.35 -5.19 -6.66
C GLN A 102 8.82 -3.85 -6.10
N GLN A 103 9.72 -3.23 -6.81
CA GLN A 103 10.24 -1.90 -6.53
C GLN A 103 10.35 -1.09 -7.81
N SER A 104 9.69 0.07 -7.87
CA SER A 104 9.95 1.04 -8.92
C SER A 104 11.33 1.69 -8.73
N LEU A 105 11.84 2.38 -9.75
CA LEU A 105 13.12 3.12 -9.63
C LEU A 105 13.11 4.11 -8.46
N LEU A 106 12.02 4.87 -8.32
CA LEU A 106 11.88 5.82 -7.22
C LEU A 106 11.77 5.09 -5.86
N GLN A 107 11.05 3.98 -5.79
CA GLN A 107 11.00 3.18 -4.57
C GLN A 107 12.39 2.64 -4.18
N GLN A 108 13.22 2.26 -5.15
CA GLN A 108 14.60 1.84 -4.88
C GLN A 108 15.43 2.97 -4.26
N ILE A 109 15.33 4.20 -4.78
CA ILE A 109 16.03 5.38 -4.26
C ILE A 109 15.58 5.70 -2.83
N PHE A 110 14.28 5.63 -2.56
CA PHE A 110 13.71 5.91 -1.22
C PHE A 110 13.73 4.71 -0.27
N GLY A 111 14.27 3.57 -0.70
CA GLY A 111 14.34 2.35 0.13
C GLY A 111 12.97 1.77 0.48
N LEU A 112 12.01 1.88 -0.43
CA LEU A 112 10.65 1.34 -0.30
C LEU A 112 10.44 0.14 -1.21
N LYS A 113 9.36 -0.59 -0.93
CA LYS A 113 8.88 -1.71 -1.75
C LYS A 113 7.37 -1.87 -1.67
N THR A 114 6.84 -2.57 -2.64
CA THR A 114 5.45 -3.04 -2.66
C THR A 114 5.44 -4.55 -2.65
N VAL A 115 4.67 -5.14 -1.74
CA VAL A 115 4.50 -6.58 -1.65
C VAL A 115 3.05 -6.92 -1.98
N THR A 116 2.85 -7.75 -2.97
CA THR A 116 1.56 -8.30 -3.37
C THR A 116 1.41 -9.68 -2.78
N VAL A 117 0.34 -9.91 -2.04
CA VAL A 117 -0.04 -11.21 -1.50
C VAL A 117 -1.17 -11.75 -2.35
N LEU A 118 -0.98 -12.93 -2.95
CA LEU A 118 -1.97 -13.64 -3.76
C LEU A 118 -2.65 -14.71 -2.92
N SER A 119 -3.97 -14.81 -3.05
CA SER A 119 -4.80 -15.70 -2.24
C SER A 119 -5.86 -16.39 -3.11
N MET A 120 -6.28 -17.59 -2.68
CA MET A 120 -7.45 -18.29 -3.23
C MET A 120 -8.77 -17.84 -2.55
N ASP A 121 -8.78 -16.71 -1.85
CA ASP A 121 -10.01 -16.21 -1.27
C ASP A 121 -10.99 -15.72 -2.35
N ARG A 122 -12.30 -15.93 -2.14
CA ARG A 122 -13.33 -15.57 -3.13
C ARG A 122 -13.50 -14.06 -3.29
N THR A 123 -13.28 -13.31 -2.23
CA THR A 123 -13.51 -11.85 -2.21
C THR A 123 -12.24 -11.05 -2.41
N THR A 124 -11.11 -11.52 -1.89
CA THR A 124 -9.83 -10.82 -1.91
C THR A 124 -8.74 -11.72 -2.50
N HIS A 125 -8.68 -11.79 -3.83
CA HIS A 125 -7.67 -12.60 -4.53
C HIS A 125 -6.27 -11.99 -4.44
N LYS A 126 -6.18 -10.68 -4.25
CA LYS A 126 -4.94 -9.91 -4.25
C LYS A 126 -5.00 -8.82 -3.19
N LEU A 127 -3.96 -8.72 -2.37
CA LEU A 127 -3.78 -7.65 -1.40
C LEU A 127 -2.41 -7.01 -1.62
N GLU A 128 -2.38 -5.70 -1.83
CA GLU A 128 -1.15 -4.95 -2.03
C GLU A 128 -0.75 -4.20 -0.76
N LEU A 129 0.47 -4.44 -0.33
CA LEU A 129 1.12 -3.75 0.78
C LEU A 129 2.13 -2.75 0.19
N THR A 130 1.67 -1.55 -0.14
CA THR A 130 2.46 -0.53 -0.85
C THR A 130 3.22 0.38 0.13
N GLY A 131 4.39 0.86 -0.29
CA GLY A 131 5.16 1.86 0.46
C GLY A 131 5.80 1.32 1.75
N LEU A 132 6.10 0.02 1.81
CA LEU A 132 6.78 -0.59 2.94
C LEU A 132 8.29 -0.34 2.88
N PRO A 133 8.96 -0.14 4.03
CA PRO A 133 10.41 -0.06 4.08
C PRO A 133 11.08 -1.34 3.58
N LYS A 134 12.07 -1.23 2.70
CA LYS A 134 12.84 -2.37 2.17
C LYS A 134 13.47 -3.24 3.27
N ARG A 135 13.87 -2.61 4.39
CA ARG A 135 14.50 -3.29 5.54
C ARG A 135 13.61 -4.31 6.26
N ILE A 136 12.29 -4.24 6.04
CA ILE A 136 11.35 -5.16 6.70
C ILE A 136 11.14 -6.37 5.79
N ASN A 137 11.56 -7.56 6.24
CA ASN A 137 11.32 -8.82 5.53
C ASN A 137 9.89 -9.32 5.77
N ILE A 138 8.92 -8.53 5.30
CA ILE A 138 7.50 -8.82 5.55
C ILE A 138 7.05 -10.14 4.91
N VAL A 139 7.63 -10.50 3.77
CA VAL A 139 7.33 -11.76 3.07
C VAL A 139 7.67 -12.96 3.95
N ASP A 140 8.86 -12.98 4.55
CA ASP A 140 9.28 -14.09 5.42
C ASP A 140 8.37 -14.18 6.66
N ILE A 141 8.07 -13.02 7.27
CA ILE A 141 7.17 -12.96 8.43
C ILE A 141 5.77 -13.51 8.11
N ILE A 142 5.23 -13.19 6.93
CA ILE A 142 3.91 -13.69 6.53
C ILE A 142 4.01 -15.16 6.15
N ARG A 143 5.07 -15.59 5.45
CA ARG A 143 5.28 -16.97 5.03
C ARG A 143 5.34 -17.92 6.22
N ASP A 144 6.10 -17.60 7.26
CA ASP A 144 6.17 -18.41 8.48
C ASP A 144 4.79 -18.65 9.08
N ARG A 145 3.96 -17.60 9.11
CA ARG A 145 2.59 -17.70 9.61
C ARG A 145 1.67 -18.49 8.69
N VAL A 146 1.85 -18.35 7.37
CA VAL A 146 1.10 -19.13 6.35
C VAL A 146 1.39 -20.62 6.53
N GLU A 147 2.66 -21.00 6.61
CA GLU A 147 3.07 -22.39 6.78
C GLU A 147 2.50 -22.97 8.07
N PHE A 148 2.62 -22.25 9.17
CA PHE A 148 2.03 -22.67 10.45
C PHE A 148 0.51 -22.88 10.36
N ASN A 149 -0.22 -21.96 9.72
CA ASN A 149 -1.67 -22.07 9.57
C ASN A 149 -2.08 -23.19 8.62
N LYS A 150 -1.33 -23.45 7.53
CA LYS A 150 -1.54 -24.58 6.62
C LYS A 150 -1.34 -25.91 7.37
N GLN A 151 -0.25 -26.05 8.11
CA GLN A 151 0.01 -27.28 8.91
C GLN A 151 -1.09 -27.52 9.95
N ARG A 152 -1.53 -26.48 10.67
CA ARG A 152 -2.58 -26.58 11.68
C ARG A 152 -3.92 -27.01 11.09
N LYS A 153 -4.22 -26.61 9.85
CA LYS A 153 -5.45 -27.00 9.12
C LYS A 153 -5.29 -28.30 8.32
N GLY A 154 -4.15 -28.98 8.40
CA GLY A 154 -3.89 -30.21 7.66
C GLY A 154 -3.81 -30.03 6.14
N ILE A 155 -3.50 -28.83 5.69
CA ILE A 155 -3.35 -28.51 4.26
C ILE A 155 -1.88 -28.74 3.91
N TYR A 156 -1.60 -29.82 3.21
CA TYR A 156 -0.26 -30.14 2.70
C TYR A 156 -0.22 -29.87 1.20
N GLU A 157 0.80 -29.14 0.75
CA GLU A 157 1.08 -29.03 -0.68
C GLU A 157 1.68 -30.33 -1.16
N ILE A 158 0.97 -31.04 -2.04
CA ILE A 158 1.51 -32.24 -2.71
C ILE A 158 2.43 -31.72 -3.81
N THR A 159 3.73 -31.69 -3.53
CA THR A 159 4.73 -31.39 -4.54
C THR A 159 4.91 -32.64 -5.40
N ASN A 160 4.25 -32.72 -6.55
CA ASN A 160 4.56 -33.71 -7.55
C ASN A 160 5.93 -33.33 -8.17
N HIS A 161 6.93 -34.12 -7.86
CA HIS A 161 8.21 -34.12 -8.59
C HIS A 161 8.07 -34.88 -9.90
#